data_836492e2de874b06585f96dd6404005d
#
_entry.id   836492e2de874b06585f96dd6404005d
#
_cell.length_a   1.000
_cell.length_b   1.000
_cell.length_c   1.000
_cell.angle_alpha   90.00
_cell.angle_beta   90.00
_cell.angle_gamma   90.00
#
_symmetry.space_group_name_H-M   'P 1'
#
loop_
_entity.id
_entity.type
_entity.pdbx_description
1 polymer ?
#
loop_
_entity_poly.entity_id
_entity_poly.type
_entity_poly.pdbx_seq_one_letter_code
_entity_poly.pdbx_strand_id
1 'polypeptide(L)'
;VEFAKKHWNDEMHYFVGAGNQWGATYSYAMCYWEEQLWLKTKSITSNEFFHGMFEIVTKETPVTIYIGEDAQRPLSERVANFIPRICENYTIIDSKDYELKGISEKYRKHLSHHVMHAVNNRIDVHMEIETRHPMEIRRYYRRLEY
;
A
#
# COMPACT_ATOMS: atom_id res chain seq x y z
N VAL A 1 -3.41 7.95 -11.38
CA VAL A 1 -4.02 7.42 -12.63
C VAL A 1 -3.38 6.09 -13.02
N GLU A 2 -2.09 6.07 -13.36
CA GLU A 2 -1.43 4.87 -13.89
C GLU A 2 -1.47 3.67 -12.93
N PHE A 3 -1.30 3.90 -11.64
CA PHE A 3 -1.45 2.87 -10.60
C PHE A 3 -2.84 2.21 -10.66
N ALA A 4 -3.90 3.01 -10.69
CA ALA A 4 -5.27 2.49 -10.74
C ALA A 4 -5.54 1.70 -12.02
N LYS A 5 -5.14 2.23 -13.18
CA LYS A 5 -5.27 1.51 -14.46
C LYS A 5 -4.54 0.17 -14.47
N LYS A 6 -3.40 0.10 -13.78
CA LYS A 6 -2.59 -1.12 -13.72
C LYS A 6 -3.20 -2.17 -12.77
N HIS A 7 -3.84 -1.74 -11.67
CA HIS A 7 -4.15 -2.60 -10.54
C HIS A 7 -5.64 -2.76 -10.20
N TRP A 8 -6.56 -2.14 -10.95
CA TRP A 8 -7.99 -2.16 -10.64
C TRP A 8 -8.64 -3.55 -10.67
N ASN A 9 -8.03 -4.52 -11.34
CA ASN A 9 -8.56 -5.87 -11.50
C ASN A 9 -7.58 -6.96 -11.07
N ASP A 10 -6.61 -6.63 -10.24
CA ASP A 10 -5.72 -7.63 -9.66
C ASP A 10 -6.52 -8.71 -8.92
N GLU A 11 -6.21 -9.97 -9.16
CA GLU A 11 -6.84 -11.09 -8.44
C GLU A 11 -6.50 -11.06 -6.96
N MET A 12 -5.26 -10.70 -6.64
CA MET A 12 -4.72 -10.53 -5.30
C MET A 12 -3.61 -9.50 -5.33
N HIS A 13 -3.72 -8.42 -4.56
CA HIS A 13 -2.67 -7.41 -4.45
C HIS A 13 -1.93 -7.50 -3.12
N TYR A 14 -0.61 -7.40 -3.15
CA TYR A 14 0.24 -7.50 -1.96
C TYR A 14 0.74 -6.13 -1.52
N PHE A 15 0.59 -5.83 -0.23
CA PHE A 15 1.03 -4.57 0.37
C PHE A 15 2.10 -4.83 1.42
N VAL A 16 3.22 -4.13 1.32
CA VAL A 16 4.37 -4.28 2.21
C VAL A 16 4.74 -2.94 2.83
N GLY A 17 4.95 -2.90 4.14
CA GLY A 17 5.35 -1.68 4.84
C GLY A 17 6.03 -1.97 6.18
N ALA A 18 6.68 -0.98 6.78
CA ALA A 18 7.32 -1.11 8.08
C ALA A 18 7.18 0.17 8.91
N GLY A 19 7.41 0.07 10.21
CA GLY A 19 7.42 1.20 11.12
C GLY A 19 6.12 1.99 11.12
N ASN A 20 6.21 3.30 11.02
CA ASN A 20 5.04 4.18 10.97
C ASN A 20 4.16 3.94 9.74
N GLN A 21 4.72 3.34 8.67
CA GLN A 21 3.93 3.00 7.48
C GLN A 21 3.09 1.74 7.65
N TRP A 22 3.43 0.86 8.59
CA TRP A 22 2.71 -0.41 8.74
C TRP A 22 1.21 -0.21 8.98
N GLY A 23 0.86 0.69 9.90
CA GLY A 23 -0.56 0.98 10.17
C GLY A 23 -1.31 1.51 8.95
N ALA A 24 -0.69 2.40 8.18
CA ALA A 24 -1.26 2.94 6.95
C ALA A 24 -1.35 1.86 5.86
N THR A 25 -0.33 1.02 5.70
CA THR A 25 -0.30 -0.09 4.75
C THR A 25 -1.41 -1.11 5.04
N TYR A 26 -1.51 -1.54 6.29
CA TYR A 26 -2.52 -2.50 6.75
C TYR A 26 -3.94 -1.95 6.59
N SER A 27 -4.15 -0.70 7.03
CA SER A 27 -5.44 -0.04 6.90
C SER A 27 -5.85 0.12 5.43
N TYR A 28 -4.93 0.48 4.56
CA TYR A 28 -5.23 0.65 3.14
C TYR A 28 -5.62 -0.68 2.47
N ALA A 29 -4.91 -1.74 2.75
CA ALA A 29 -5.24 -3.07 2.27
C ALA A 29 -6.64 -3.52 2.75
N MET A 30 -6.87 -3.47 4.06
CA MET A 30 -8.09 -4.01 4.68
C MET A 30 -9.30 -3.09 4.50
N CYS A 31 -9.17 -1.80 4.83
CA CYS A 31 -10.34 -0.91 4.89
C CYS A 31 -10.71 -0.33 3.54
N TYR A 32 -9.74 -0.10 2.67
CA TYR A 32 -10.00 0.51 1.37
C TYR A 32 -10.17 -0.55 0.29
N TRP A 33 -9.21 -1.44 0.13
CA TRP A 33 -9.29 -2.44 -0.93
C TRP A 33 -10.28 -3.57 -0.62
N GLU A 34 -10.20 -4.20 0.54
CA GLU A 34 -11.09 -5.32 0.87
C GLU A 34 -12.51 -4.84 1.22
N GLU A 35 -12.62 -3.88 2.16
CA GLU A 35 -13.94 -3.42 2.65
C GLU A 35 -14.69 -2.58 1.60
N GLN A 36 -14.00 -1.64 0.95
CA GLN A 36 -14.64 -0.65 0.09
C GLN A 36 -14.65 -1.05 -1.38
N LEU A 37 -13.55 -1.59 -1.91
CA LEU A 37 -13.44 -1.97 -3.31
C LEU A 37 -13.73 -3.46 -3.58
N TRP A 38 -13.80 -4.28 -2.52
CA TRP A 38 -14.01 -5.73 -2.58
C TRP A 38 -12.91 -6.48 -3.35
N LEU A 39 -11.73 -5.91 -3.39
CA LEU A 39 -10.54 -6.49 -3.97
C LEU A 39 -9.79 -7.30 -2.90
N LYS A 40 -9.24 -8.44 -3.30
CA LYS A 40 -8.48 -9.30 -2.38
C LYS A 40 -7.08 -8.74 -2.16
N THR A 41 -6.64 -8.74 -0.92
CA THR A 41 -5.30 -8.29 -0.59
C THR A 41 -4.57 -9.23 0.38
N LYS A 42 -3.28 -9.05 0.47
CA LYS A 42 -2.45 -9.55 1.57
C LYS A 42 -1.48 -8.47 1.97
N SER A 43 -1.55 -8.04 3.22
CA SER A 43 -0.58 -7.11 3.79
C SER A 43 0.43 -7.84 4.67
N ILE A 44 1.68 -7.41 4.65
CA ILE A 44 2.75 -7.97 5.47
C ILE A 44 3.76 -6.90 5.87
N THR A 45 4.36 -7.04 7.04
CA THR A 45 5.45 -6.15 7.44
C THR A 45 6.72 -6.46 6.65
N SER A 46 7.54 -5.45 6.39
CA SER A 46 8.75 -5.61 5.58
C SER A 46 9.75 -6.60 6.17
N ASN A 47 9.81 -6.74 7.49
CA ASN A 47 10.68 -7.73 8.14
C ASN A 47 10.17 -9.16 7.94
N GLU A 48 8.85 -9.38 7.93
CA GLU A 48 8.24 -10.70 7.71
C GLU A 48 8.23 -11.11 6.23
N PHE A 49 8.41 -10.18 5.31
CA PHE A 49 8.42 -10.46 3.87
C PHE A 49 9.35 -11.61 3.51
N PHE A 50 10.55 -11.63 4.10
CA PHE A 50 11.57 -12.65 3.84
C PHE A 50 11.39 -13.97 4.63
N HIS A 51 10.34 -14.07 5.47
CA HIS A 51 10.05 -15.30 6.22
C HIS A 51 9.05 -16.24 5.49
N GLY A 52 8.73 -15.94 4.22
CA GLY A 52 7.90 -16.83 3.42
C GLY A 52 7.17 -16.16 2.28
N MET A 53 6.69 -14.91 2.44
CA MET A 53 5.91 -14.27 1.39
C MET A 53 6.69 -14.15 0.06
N PHE A 54 7.97 -13.85 0.11
CA PHE A 54 8.79 -13.69 -1.10
C PHE A 54 8.84 -14.96 -1.98
N GLU A 55 8.59 -16.15 -1.40
CA GLU A 55 8.54 -17.42 -2.14
C GLU A 55 7.31 -17.57 -3.03
N ILE A 56 6.24 -16.83 -2.75
CA ILE A 56 5.03 -16.86 -3.57
C ILE A 56 4.95 -15.70 -4.57
N VAL A 57 5.94 -14.81 -4.56
CA VAL A 57 6.03 -13.69 -5.50
C VAL A 57 6.63 -14.19 -6.81
N THR A 58 5.91 -13.93 -7.90
CA THR A 58 6.35 -14.18 -9.27
C THR A 58 6.59 -12.87 -10.01
N LYS A 59 6.99 -12.94 -11.27
CA LYS A 59 7.18 -11.76 -12.13
C LYS A 59 5.94 -10.86 -12.21
N GLU A 60 4.77 -11.49 -12.26
CA GLU A 60 3.48 -10.84 -12.49
C GLU A 60 2.76 -10.46 -11.19
N THR A 61 3.24 -10.90 -10.04
CA THR A 61 2.59 -10.66 -8.74
C THR A 61 2.53 -9.15 -8.45
N PRO A 62 1.33 -8.56 -8.28
CA PRO A 62 1.23 -7.14 -7.97
C PRO A 62 1.63 -6.87 -6.52
N VAL A 63 2.72 -6.14 -6.33
CA VAL A 63 3.27 -5.80 -5.00
C VAL A 63 3.47 -4.29 -4.88
N THR A 64 2.87 -3.68 -3.86
CA THR A 64 3.14 -2.30 -3.49
C THR A 64 3.93 -2.23 -2.19
N ILE A 65 5.05 -1.51 -2.21
CA ILE A 65 5.96 -1.34 -1.08
C ILE A 65 5.91 0.12 -0.63
N TYR A 66 5.53 0.34 0.63
CA TYR A 66 5.53 1.65 1.25
C TYR A 66 6.81 1.90 2.05
N ILE A 67 7.49 3.01 1.76
CA ILE A 67 8.72 3.40 2.45
C ILE A 67 8.49 4.70 3.22
N GLY A 68 8.59 4.60 4.56
CA GLY A 68 8.51 5.74 5.46
C GLY A 68 9.87 6.41 5.70
N GLU A 69 9.88 7.39 6.60
CA GLU A 69 11.08 8.16 6.95
C GLU A 69 11.52 7.94 8.41
N ASP A 70 10.90 7.02 9.11
CA ASP A 70 11.26 6.64 10.47
C ASP A 70 12.45 5.64 10.53
N ALA A 71 12.82 5.25 11.74
CA ALA A 71 13.95 4.35 11.99
C ALA A 71 13.82 2.95 11.36
N GLN A 72 12.58 2.55 10.94
CA GLN A 72 12.33 1.26 10.31
C GLN A 72 12.45 1.33 8.77
N ARG A 73 12.74 2.49 8.21
CA ARG A 73 12.96 2.68 6.77
C ARG A 73 13.85 1.62 6.13
N PRO A 74 15.01 1.23 6.73
CA PRO A 74 15.89 0.22 6.13
C PRO A 74 15.22 -1.14 5.87
N LEU A 75 14.18 -1.49 6.63
CA LEU A 75 13.44 -2.75 6.42
C LEU A 75 12.65 -2.71 5.11
N SER A 76 11.98 -1.60 4.82
CA SER A 76 11.25 -1.42 3.54
C SER A 76 12.21 -1.24 2.37
N GLU A 77 13.32 -0.51 2.56
CA GLU A 77 14.38 -0.39 1.53
C GLU A 77 14.99 -1.74 1.18
N ARG A 78 15.16 -2.65 2.15
CA ARG A 78 15.63 -4.02 1.89
C ARG A 78 14.69 -4.76 0.95
N VAL A 79 13.37 -4.65 1.14
CA VAL A 79 12.39 -5.26 0.24
C VAL A 79 12.44 -4.59 -1.13
N ALA A 80 12.45 -3.25 -1.18
CA ALA A 80 12.49 -2.49 -2.43
C ALA A 80 13.73 -2.80 -3.28
N ASN A 81 14.89 -3.01 -2.64
CA ASN A 81 16.13 -3.38 -3.32
C ASN A 81 16.15 -4.85 -3.79
N PHE A 82 15.36 -5.69 -3.17
CA PHE A 82 15.31 -7.11 -3.52
C PHE A 82 14.24 -7.42 -4.59
N ILE A 83 13.08 -6.78 -4.51
CA ILE A 83 11.91 -7.13 -5.32
C ILE A 83 12.16 -7.14 -6.83
N PRO A 84 12.97 -6.24 -7.42
CA PRO A 84 13.25 -6.25 -8.86
C PRO A 84 13.91 -7.53 -9.38
N ARG A 85 14.46 -8.34 -8.48
CA ARG A 85 15.13 -9.61 -8.84
C ARG A 85 14.15 -10.73 -9.13
N ILE A 86 12.91 -10.63 -8.64
CA ILE A 86 11.90 -11.71 -8.70
C ILE A 86 10.56 -11.25 -9.26
N CYS A 87 10.31 -9.94 -9.35
CA CYS A 87 9.03 -9.36 -9.74
C CYS A 87 9.21 -8.20 -10.70
N GLU A 88 8.36 -8.10 -11.70
CA GLU A 88 8.30 -6.96 -12.65
C GLU A 88 7.06 -6.07 -12.38
N ASN A 89 6.06 -6.60 -11.66
CA ASN A 89 4.81 -5.93 -11.35
C ASN A 89 4.80 -5.31 -9.94
N TYR A 90 5.89 -4.67 -9.55
CA TYR A 90 5.96 -3.96 -8.27
C TYR A 90 5.79 -2.45 -8.43
N THR A 91 5.37 -1.82 -7.34
CA THR A 91 5.30 -0.36 -7.19
C THR A 91 5.94 0.04 -5.87
N ILE A 92 6.81 1.03 -5.88
CA ILE A 92 7.40 1.61 -4.68
C ILE A 92 6.78 2.99 -4.48
N ILE A 93 6.28 3.25 -3.28
CA ILE A 93 5.76 4.56 -2.87
C ILE A 93 6.58 5.01 -1.67
N ASP A 94 7.47 5.97 -1.89
CA ASP A 94 8.36 6.52 -0.88
C ASP A 94 7.85 7.90 -0.42
N SER A 95 7.69 8.08 0.89
CA SER A 95 7.27 9.37 1.44
C SER A 95 8.25 10.50 1.15
N LYS A 96 9.52 10.20 0.89
CA LYS A 96 10.53 11.19 0.51
C LYS A 96 10.30 11.85 -0.84
N ASP A 97 9.55 11.20 -1.72
CA ASP A 97 9.25 11.73 -3.06
C ASP A 97 8.23 12.89 -3.01
N TYR A 98 7.64 13.13 -1.84
CA TYR A 98 6.63 14.15 -1.64
C TYR A 98 7.16 15.31 -0.81
N GLU A 99 7.08 16.52 -1.37
CA GLU A 99 7.45 17.74 -0.66
C GLU A 99 6.41 18.07 0.42
N LEU A 100 6.87 18.43 1.62
CA LEU A 100 6.05 18.91 2.73
C LEU A 100 6.37 20.37 3.03
N LYS A 101 5.83 21.28 2.22
CA LYS A 101 6.05 22.73 2.38
C LYS A 101 5.71 23.21 3.79
N GLY A 102 6.62 23.92 4.41
CA GLY A 102 6.44 24.48 5.75
C GLY A 102 6.68 23.49 6.89
N ILE A 103 6.98 22.22 6.60
CA ILE A 103 7.30 21.22 7.61
C ILE A 103 8.82 21.04 7.69
N SER A 104 9.38 21.26 8.88
CA SER A 104 10.80 21.04 9.13
C SER A 104 11.16 19.55 8.96
N GLU A 105 12.32 19.28 8.37
CA GLU A 105 12.88 17.95 8.10
C GLU A 105 12.80 17.00 9.32
N LYS A 106 13.09 17.52 10.50
CA LYS A 106 13.07 16.72 11.75
C LYS A 106 11.71 16.09 12.08
N TYR A 107 10.61 16.62 11.53
CA TYR A 107 9.27 16.12 11.79
C TYR A 107 8.78 15.11 10.73
N ARG A 108 9.43 15.04 9.57
CA ARG A 108 9.02 14.18 8.47
C ARG A 108 8.87 12.71 8.87
N LYS A 109 9.80 12.21 9.67
CA LYS A 109 9.77 10.84 10.21
C LYS A 109 8.49 10.51 11.00
N HIS A 110 7.81 11.51 11.55
CA HIS A 110 6.56 11.33 12.29
C HIS A 110 5.32 11.52 11.42
N LEU A 111 5.48 12.06 10.22
CA LEU A 111 4.37 12.42 9.32
C LEU A 111 4.29 11.55 8.07
N SER A 112 5.26 10.68 7.83
CA SER A 112 5.32 9.88 6.60
C SER A 112 4.08 9.02 6.36
N HIS A 113 3.44 8.50 7.41
CA HIS A 113 2.17 7.76 7.27
C HIS A 113 1.00 8.65 6.84
N HIS A 114 0.97 9.93 7.22
CA HIS A 114 -0.03 10.88 6.75
C HIS A 114 0.18 11.25 5.28
N VAL A 115 1.45 11.34 4.83
CA VAL A 115 1.77 11.52 3.41
C VAL A 115 1.20 10.35 2.61
N MET A 116 1.43 9.12 3.06
CA MET A 116 0.92 7.94 2.39
C MET A 116 -0.62 7.88 2.39
N HIS A 117 -1.25 8.29 3.47
CA HIS A 117 -2.71 8.38 3.51
C HIS A 117 -3.24 9.35 2.46
N ALA A 118 -2.62 10.52 2.30
CA ALA A 118 -3.00 11.47 1.26
C ALA A 118 -2.77 10.93 -0.16
N VAL A 119 -1.68 10.20 -0.38
CA VAL A 119 -1.39 9.54 -1.66
C VAL A 119 -2.43 8.46 -1.96
N ASN A 120 -2.75 7.61 -0.98
CA ASN A 120 -3.74 6.56 -1.11
C ASN A 120 -5.13 7.12 -1.41
N ASN A 121 -5.58 8.16 -0.70
CA ASN A 121 -6.84 8.82 -0.98
C ASN A 121 -6.90 9.37 -2.43
N ARG A 122 -5.77 9.81 -2.96
CA ARG A 122 -5.70 10.24 -4.36
C ARG A 122 -5.78 9.05 -5.33
N ILE A 123 -5.19 7.93 -4.98
CA ILE A 123 -5.29 6.68 -5.76
C ILE A 123 -6.74 6.19 -5.75
N ASP A 124 -7.42 6.23 -4.62
CA ASP A 124 -8.80 5.73 -4.44
C ASP A 124 -9.79 6.38 -5.40
N VAL A 125 -9.68 7.70 -5.61
CA VAL A 125 -10.51 8.41 -6.62
C VAL A 125 -10.40 7.76 -8.00
N HIS A 126 -9.21 7.29 -8.36
CA HIS A 126 -9.00 6.64 -9.65
C HIS A 126 -9.36 5.15 -9.62
N MET A 127 -9.17 4.47 -8.49
CA MET A 127 -9.61 3.09 -8.31
C MET A 127 -11.14 2.98 -8.44
N GLU A 128 -11.88 3.90 -7.85
CA GLU A 128 -13.34 3.96 -7.97
C GLU A 128 -13.79 4.12 -9.43
N ILE A 129 -13.08 4.95 -10.21
CA ILE A 129 -13.36 5.15 -11.65
C ILE A 129 -13.08 3.88 -12.45
N GLU A 130 -11.90 3.27 -12.27
CA GLU A 130 -11.48 2.10 -13.05
C GLU A 130 -12.31 0.85 -12.69
N THR A 131 -12.57 0.63 -11.41
CA THR A 131 -13.40 -0.50 -10.95
C THR A 131 -14.88 -0.31 -11.25
N ARG A 132 -15.33 0.93 -11.51
CA ARG A 132 -16.75 1.33 -11.59
C ARG A 132 -17.54 0.92 -10.36
N HIS A 133 -16.87 0.85 -9.22
CA HIS A 133 -17.44 0.43 -7.95
C HIS A 133 -17.36 1.58 -6.95
N PRO A 134 -18.52 2.18 -6.56
CA PRO A 134 -18.54 3.25 -5.56
C PRO A 134 -18.00 2.77 -4.21
N MET A 135 -16.98 3.43 -3.70
CA MET A 135 -16.32 3.04 -2.45
C MET A 135 -17.22 3.18 -1.19
N GLU A 136 -18.37 3.82 -1.32
CA GLU A 136 -19.35 3.95 -0.23
C GLU A 136 -20.21 2.69 -0.05
N ILE A 137 -20.29 1.82 -1.04
CA ILE A 137 -21.12 0.62 -1.00
C ILE A 137 -20.47 -0.42 -0.09
N ARG A 138 -21.30 -1.05 0.73
CA ARG A 138 -20.90 -2.15 1.64
C ARG A 138 -21.82 -3.35 1.43
N ARG A 139 -21.26 -4.57 1.45
CA ARG A 139 -22.05 -5.81 1.45
C ARG A 139 -22.67 -6.09 2.82
N TYR A 140 -21.84 -6.08 3.85
CA TYR A 140 -22.18 -6.56 5.18
C TYR A 140 -21.94 -5.52 6.26
N TYR A 141 -20.86 -4.76 6.15
CA TYR A 141 -20.45 -3.78 7.15
C TYR A 141 -21.57 -2.78 7.45
N ARG A 142 -21.99 -2.71 8.69
CA ARG A 142 -23.13 -1.91 9.18
C ARG A 142 -24.47 -2.19 8.48
N ARG A 143 -24.63 -3.36 7.85
CA ARG A 143 -25.88 -3.83 7.23
C ARG A 143 -26.41 -5.10 7.86
N LEU A 144 -25.53 -5.88 8.48
CA LEU A 144 -25.88 -7.07 9.24
C LEU A 144 -25.47 -6.87 10.69
N GLU A 145 -26.20 -7.50 11.61
CA GLU A 145 -25.79 -7.64 13.00
C GLU A 145 -24.69 -8.71 13.11
N TYR A 146 -23.65 -8.44 13.90
CA TYR A 146 -22.54 -9.36 14.17
C TYR A 146 -21.88 -9.08 15.51
#